data_1fc47c6f59cbc054d938a4f1dd7c5e64
#
_entry.id   1fc47c6f59cbc054d938a4f1dd7c5e64
#
_cell.length_a   1.000
_cell.length_b   1.000
_cell.length_c   1.000
_cell.angle_alpha   90.00
_cell.angle_beta   90.00
_cell.angle_gamma   90.00
#
_symmetry.space_group_name_H-M   'P 1'
#
loop_
_entity.id
_entity.type
_entity.pdbx_description
1 polymer ?
#
loop_
_entity_poly.entity_id
_entity_poly.type
_entity_poly.pdbx_seq_one_letter_code
_entity_poly.pdbx_strand_id
1 'polypeptide(L)'
;MKGYAMLKIGESGWIEKDRPVCGPMDAICKPLALAICTSDIHTLWEGAIGERHNMILGHEGCAEIVEVGELVKGFKVGDRVLVPAITPDWNSLEAQAGYSMHSGGMLAGWKFSNFKDGVFSEYFHVNDADGNLALLPDNIN
;
A
#
# COMPACT_ATOMS: atom_id res chain seq x y z
N MET A 1 6.83 14.60 0.21
CA MET A 1 7.51 13.35 0.60
C MET A 1 8.27 12.77 -0.57
N LYS A 2 9.38 12.08 -0.31
CA LYS A 2 10.12 11.35 -1.34
C LYS A 2 9.59 9.93 -1.49
N GLY A 3 9.61 9.43 -2.73
CA GLY A 3 9.29 8.05 -3.05
C GLY A 3 10.05 7.55 -4.26
N TYR A 4 10.27 6.23 -4.34
CA TYR A 4 10.90 5.58 -5.48
C TYR A 4 9.83 5.07 -6.45
N ALA A 5 9.84 5.58 -7.67
CA ALA A 5 8.73 5.43 -8.60
C ALA A 5 9.14 4.84 -9.94
N MET A 6 8.19 4.17 -10.59
CA MET A 6 8.21 3.94 -12.02
C MET A 6 7.90 5.28 -12.71
N LEU A 7 8.83 5.75 -13.54
CA LEU A 7 8.65 6.97 -14.35
C LEU A 7 7.95 6.62 -15.67
N LYS A 8 8.35 5.50 -16.25
CA LYS A 8 7.76 4.81 -17.39
C LYS A 8 8.31 3.38 -17.43
N ILE A 9 7.90 2.56 -18.37
CA ILE A 9 8.47 1.22 -18.57
C ILE A 9 9.97 1.34 -18.79
N GLY A 10 10.75 0.56 -18.02
CA GLY A 10 12.20 0.51 -18.07
C GLY A 10 12.93 1.69 -17.42
N GLU A 11 12.20 2.62 -16.78
CA GLU A 11 12.81 3.79 -16.12
C GLU A 11 12.20 4.03 -14.76
N SER A 12 13.05 4.15 -13.74
CA SER A 12 12.64 4.43 -12.36
C SER A 12 13.54 5.46 -11.71
N GLY A 13 13.06 6.09 -10.66
CA GLY A 13 13.84 7.10 -9.93
C GLY A 13 13.11 7.65 -8.72
N TRP A 14 13.82 8.48 -7.97
CA TRP A 14 13.26 9.22 -6.85
C TRP A 14 12.45 10.40 -7.35
N ILE A 15 11.25 10.54 -6.81
CA ILE A 15 10.35 11.67 -7.07
C ILE A 15 9.88 12.29 -5.76
N GLU A 16 9.37 13.51 -5.85
CA GLU A 16 8.68 14.17 -4.75
C GLU A 16 7.17 14.26 -5.06
N LYS A 17 6.37 13.94 -4.07
CA LYS A 17 4.89 14.03 -4.10
C LYS A 17 4.37 14.62 -2.79
N ASP A 18 3.13 15.05 -2.80
CA ASP A 18 2.43 15.42 -1.58
C ASP A 18 2.26 14.21 -0.66
N ARG A 19 2.24 14.46 0.65
CA ARG A 19 1.92 13.42 1.62
C ARG A 19 0.48 12.96 1.41
N PRO A 20 0.19 11.64 1.46
CA PRO A 20 -1.19 11.16 1.32
C PRO A 20 -2.08 11.67 2.47
N VAL A 21 -3.36 11.86 2.15
CA VAL A 21 -4.39 12.28 3.10
C VAL A 21 -5.05 11.07 3.72
N CYS A 22 -5.22 11.08 5.05
CA CYS A 22 -5.90 10.02 5.78
C CYS A 22 -7.42 10.15 5.64
N GLY A 23 -8.08 9.11 5.16
CA GLY A 23 -9.54 9.01 5.16
C GLY A 23 -10.07 8.51 6.51
N PRO A 24 -11.40 8.57 6.74
CA PRO A 24 -12.00 8.21 8.03
C PRO A 24 -11.73 6.77 8.49
N MET A 25 -11.58 5.82 7.57
CA MET A 25 -11.34 4.39 7.85
C MET A 25 -9.90 3.96 7.57
N ASP A 26 -9.02 4.90 7.22
CA ASP A 26 -7.71 4.64 6.67
C ASP A 26 -6.60 4.86 7.70
N ALA A 27 -5.37 4.54 7.32
CA ALA A 27 -4.18 4.89 8.08
C ALA A 27 -3.10 5.46 7.15
N ILE A 28 -2.29 6.36 7.68
CA ILE A 28 -1.00 6.75 7.09
C ILE A 28 0.10 6.06 7.88
N CYS A 29 0.97 5.41 7.14
CA CYS A 29 2.05 4.61 7.70
C CYS A 29 3.42 5.16 7.25
N LYS A 30 4.40 5.00 8.13
CA LYS A 30 5.82 5.25 7.87
C LYS A 30 6.53 3.90 7.79
N PRO A 31 7.26 3.58 6.70
CA PRO A 31 7.93 2.29 6.59
C PRO A 31 9.00 2.08 7.66
N LEU A 32 9.06 0.86 8.19
CA LEU A 32 10.13 0.36 9.06
C LEU A 32 11.04 -0.61 8.30
N ALA A 33 10.45 -1.53 7.55
CA ALA A 33 11.14 -2.47 6.68
C ALA A 33 10.27 -2.76 5.46
N LEU A 34 10.88 -2.78 4.28
CA LEU A 34 10.20 -2.98 3.01
C LEU A 34 10.84 -4.15 2.26
N ALA A 35 10.05 -4.92 1.53
CA ALA A 35 10.53 -5.96 0.64
C ALA A 35 10.35 -5.55 -0.82
N ILE A 36 11.34 -5.87 -1.65
CA ILE A 36 11.23 -5.78 -3.10
C ILE A 36 10.70 -7.13 -3.60
N CYS A 37 9.53 -7.11 -4.21
CA CYS A 37 8.94 -8.29 -4.83
C CYS A 37 9.35 -8.40 -6.30
N THR A 38 9.40 -9.61 -6.83
CA THR A 38 9.65 -9.84 -8.26
C THR A 38 8.61 -9.13 -9.13
N SER A 39 7.38 -8.96 -8.63
CA SER A 39 6.33 -8.23 -9.36
C SER A 39 6.62 -6.74 -9.51
N ASP A 40 7.39 -6.11 -8.62
CA ASP A 40 7.87 -4.73 -8.82
C ASP A 40 8.80 -4.66 -10.03
N ILE A 41 9.64 -5.68 -10.22
CA ILE A 41 10.56 -5.79 -11.35
C ILE A 41 9.78 -5.99 -12.65
N HIS A 42 8.80 -6.92 -12.67
CA HIS A 42 7.94 -7.15 -13.83
C HIS A 42 7.09 -5.91 -14.17
N THR A 43 6.60 -5.20 -13.16
CA THR A 43 5.87 -3.94 -13.35
C THR A 43 6.77 -2.90 -14.02
N LEU A 44 7.98 -2.70 -13.49
CA LEU A 44 8.90 -1.69 -13.98
C LEU A 44 9.44 -1.99 -15.38
N TRP A 45 9.94 -3.22 -15.59
CA TRP A 45 10.69 -3.55 -16.82
C TRP A 45 9.83 -4.10 -17.94
N GLU A 46 8.75 -4.79 -17.63
CA GLU A 46 7.91 -5.47 -18.60
C GLU A 46 6.53 -4.82 -18.77
N GLY A 47 6.18 -3.88 -17.88
CA GLY A 47 4.85 -3.26 -17.90
C GLY A 47 3.74 -4.26 -17.59
N ALA A 48 3.97 -5.23 -16.68
CA ALA A 48 3.05 -6.35 -16.42
C ALA A 48 1.62 -5.94 -16.06
N ILE A 49 1.44 -4.76 -15.46
CA ILE A 49 0.14 -4.16 -15.15
C ILE A 49 -0.16 -2.91 -15.99
N GLY A 50 0.55 -2.76 -17.12
CA GLY A 50 0.53 -1.58 -17.97
C GLY A 50 1.47 -0.48 -17.48
N GLU A 51 1.79 0.46 -18.37
CA GLU A 51 2.65 1.58 -18.05
C GLU A 51 2.01 2.51 -17.02
N ARG A 52 2.80 2.91 -16.04
CA ARG A 52 2.47 3.92 -15.05
C ARG A 52 3.50 5.05 -15.11
N HIS A 53 3.05 6.27 -14.86
CA HIS A 53 3.91 7.45 -14.84
C HIS A 53 3.96 8.04 -13.44
N ASN A 54 5.17 8.18 -12.90
CA ASN A 54 5.39 8.71 -11.55
C ASN A 54 4.60 7.97 -10.47
N MET A 55 4.46 6.64 -10.63
CA MET A 55 3.81 5.78 -9.64
C MET A 55 4.85 5.21 -8.69
N ILE A 56 4.73 5.54 -7.40
CA ILE A 56 5.60 4.97 -6.38
C ILE A 56 5.38 3.45 -6.32
N LEU A 57 6.48 2.71 -6.32
CA LEU A 57 6.50 1.24 -6.30
C LEU A 57 6.40 0.66 -4.89
N GLY A 58 6.38 -0.68 -4.82
CA GLY A 58 6.36 -1.44 -3.57
C GLY A 58 4.95 -1.70 -3.03
N HIS A 59 4.76 -2.89 -2.45
CA HIS A 59 3.46 -3.35 -1.95
C HIS A 59 3.59 -4.30 -0.75
N GLU A 60 4.78 -4.45 -0.17
CA GLU A 60 5.03 -5.35 0.96
C GLU A 60 5.92 -4.68 2.00
N GLY A 61 5.56 -4.79 3.27
CA GLY A 61 6.41 -4.26 4.33
C GLY A 61 5.80 -4.25 5.71
N CYS A 62 6.63 -3.78 6.63
CA CYS A 62 6.25 -3.44 7.98
C CYS A 62 6.37 -1.93 8.17
N ALA A 63 5.47 -1.38 8.95
CA ALA A 63 5.39 0.07 9.13
C ALA A 63 4.95 0.46 10.55
N GLU A 64 5.16 1.72 10.88
CA GLU A 64 4.56 2.38 12.03
C GLU A 64 3.41 3.25 11.57
N ILE A 65 2.28 3.17 12.25
CA ILE A 65 1.14 4.04 12.00
C ILE A 65 1.44 5.43 12.55
N VAL A 66 1.35 6.45 11.70
CA VAL A 66 1.57 7.86 12.07
C VAL A 66 0.30 8.70 12.08
N GLU A 67 -0.77 8.20 11.44
CA GLU A 67 -2.09 8.83 11.44
C GLU A 67 -3.16 7.76 11.23
N VAL A 68 -4.30 7.87 11.91
CA VAL A 68 -5.47 7.00 11.73
C VAL A 68 -6.72 7.83 11.54
N GLY A 69 -7.62 7.32 10.72
CA GLY A 69 -8.95 7.89 10.54
C GLY A 69 -9.83 7.73 11.78
N GLU A 70 -10.79 8.61 11.94
CA GLU A 70 -11.66 8.70 13.13
C GLU A 70 -12.54 7.47 13.35
N LEU A 71 -12.76 6.64 12.32
CA LEU A 71 -13.58 5.43 12.38
C LEU A 71 -12.73 4.15 12.58
N VAL A 72 -11.41 4.23 12.55
CA VAL A 72 -10.50 3.10 12.83
C VAL A 72 -10.60 2.72 14.30
N LYS A 73 -10.75 1.43 14.59
CA LYS A 73 -10.97 0.90 15.95
C LYS A 73 -9.88 -0.03 16.43
N GLY A 74 -9.27 -0.79 15.52
CA GLY A 74 -8.28 -1.83 15.84
C GLY A 74 -6.86 -1.32 16.02
N PHE A 75 -6.59 -0.06 15.65
CA PHE A 75 -5.25 0.51 15.59
C PHE A 75 -5.19 1.92 16.15
N LYS A 76 -3.98 2.33 16.56
CA LYS A 76 -3.66 3.70 17.01
C LYS A 76 -2.30 4.15 16.48
N VAL A 77 -2.04 5.44 16.53
CA VAL A 77 -0.72 6.02 16.21
C VAL A 77 0.35 5.39 17.10
N GLY A 78 1.48 5.02 16.49
CA GLY A 78 2.60 4.33 17.11
C GLY A 78 2.54 2.80 17.03
N ASP A 79 1.43 2.21 16.59
CA ASP A 79 1.35 0.76 16.39
C ASP A 79 2.26 0.35 15.22
N ARG A 80 2.98 -0.77 15.43
CA ARG A 80 3.78 -1.41 14.39
C ARG A 80 2.93 -2.47 13.69
N VAL A 81 2.89 -2.42 12.38
CA VAL A 81 1.96 -3.22 11.58
C VAL A 81 2.64 -3.91 10.41
N LEU A 82 2.10 -5.06 10.03
CA LEU A 82 2.35 -5.71 8.75
C LEU A 82 1.39 -5.12 7.71
N VAL A 83 1.92 -4.81 6.54
CA VAL A 83 1.17 -4.28 5.40
C VAL A 83 1.12 -5.34 4.30
N PRO A 84 -0.04 -5.94 4.01
CA PRO A 84 -0.17 -6.94 2.97
C PRO A 84 -0.18 -6.31 1.57
N ALA A 85 0.22 -7.08 0.56
CA ALA A 85 0.19 -6.65 -0.83
C ALA A 85 -1.23 -6.36 -1.34
N ILE A 86 -2.21 -7.11 -0.83
CA ILE A 86 -3.62 -6.99 -1.22
C ILE A 86 -4.37 -6.26 -0.12
N THR A 87 -4.91 -5.09 -0.47
CA THR A 87 -5.68 -4.22 0.44
C THR A 87 -7.05 -3.92 -0.17
N PRO A 88 -7.97 -4.91 -0.15
CA PRO A 88 -9.28 -4.77 -0.79
C PRO A 88 -10.14 -3.72 -0.12
N ASP A 89 -11.20 -3.31 -0.80
CA ASP A 89 -12.36 -2.71 -0.18
C ASP A 89 -13.22 -3.84 0.42
N TRP A 90 -13.21 -3.96 1.73
CA TRP A 90 -13.95 -5.02 2.44
C TRP A 90 -15.47 -4.85 2.37
N ASN A 91 -15.97 -3.68 1.94
CA ASN A 91 -17.39 -3.45 1.69
C ASN A 91 -17.84 -3.89 0.30
N SER A 92 -16.92 -4.29 -0.58
CA SER A 92 -17.25 -4.80 -1.90
C SER A 92 -17.88 -6.19 -1.84
N LEU A 93 -18.77 -6.49 -2.78
CA LEU A 93 -19.41 -7.80 -2.88
C LEU A 93 -18.38 -8.90 -3.19
N GLU A 94 -17.38 -8.59 -4.00
CA GLU A 94 -16.30 -9.52 -4.35
C GLU A 94 -15.50 -9.92 -3.12
N ALA A 95 -15.10 -8.96 -2.27
CA ALA A 95 -14.37 -9.25 -1.04
C ALA A 95 -15.20 -10.08 -0.07
N GLN A 96 -16.48 -9.75 0.11
CA GLN A 96 -17.41 -10.51 0.94
C GLN A 96 -17.65 -11.94 0.42
N ALA A 97 -17.60 -12.14 -0.89
CA ALA A 97 -17.71 -13.46 -1.52
C ALA A 97 -16.37 -14.25 -1.53
N GLY A 98 -15.29 -13.70 -0.95
CA GLY A 98 -13.98 -14.36 -0.88
C GLY A 98 -13.03 -14.05 -2.05
N TYR A 99 -13.40 -13.14 -2.94
CA TYR A 99 -12.61 -12.73 -4.10
C TYR A 99 -11.91 -11.37 -3.86
N SER A 100 -11.27 -11.21 -2.73
CA SER A 100 -10.67 -9.94 -2.29
C SER A 100 -9.66 -9.34 -3.28
N MET A 101 -8.94 -10.19 -4.02
CA MET A 101 -8.04 -9.76 -5.10
C MET A 101 -8.77 -8.95 -6.19
N HIS A 102 -10.06 -9.19 -6.40
CA HIS A 102 -10.87 -8.57 -7.45
C HIS A 102 -11.87 -7.53 -6.91
N SER A 103 -11.67 -7.06 -5.68
CA SER A 103 -12.48 -6.03 -5.04
C SER A 103 -12.52 -4.74 -5.87
N GLY A 104 -13.66 -4.49 -6.52
CA GLY A 104 -13.84 -3.32 -7.41
C GLY A 104 -13.37 -3.53 -8.86
N GLY A 105 -13.09 -4.79 -9.27
CA GLY A 105 -12.69 -5.16 -10.60
C GLY A 105 -11.48 -6.09 -10.66
N MET A 106 -11.06 -6.44 -11.87
CA MET A 106 -9.93 -7.36 -12.09
C MET A 106 -8.65 -6.81 -11.45
N LEU A 107 -8.08 -7.55 -10.49
CA LEU A 107 -6.89 -7.20 -9.70
C LEU A 107 -6.98 -5.88 -8.90
N ALA A 108 -8.19 -5.31 -8.73
CA ALA A 108 -8.35 -4.02 -8.07
C ALA A 108 -8.17 -4.08 -6.54
N GLY A 109 -8.14 -5.25 -5.94
CA GLY A 109 -7.71 -5.45 -4.55
C GLY A 109 -6.20 -5.25 -4.35
N TRP A 110 -5.39 -5.42 -5.39
CA TRP A 110 -4.00 -5.01 -5.41
C TRP A 110 -3.91 -3.54 -5.77
N LYS A 111 -3.91 -2.67 -4.75
CA LYS A 111 -3.97 -1.22 -4.94
C LYS A 111 -2.61 -0.55 -5.04
N PHE A 112 -1.63 -0.98 -4.23
CA PHE A 112 -0.29 -0.39 -4.22
C PHE A 112 0.43 -0.57 -5.55
N SER A 113 1.05 0.49 -6.04
CA SER A 113 1.75 0.55 -7.33
C SER A 113 0.87 0.28 -8.55
N ASN A 114 -0.44 0.10 -8.34
CA ASN A 114 -1.41 -0.18 -9.39
C ASN A 114 -2.45 0.95 -9.51
N PHE A 115 -3.28 1.16 -8.49
CA PHE A 115 -4.31 2.20 -8.46
C PHE A 115 -3.93 3.40 -7.58
N LYS A 116 -2.94 3.22 -6.70
CA LYS A 116 -2.38 4.27 -5.85
C LYS A 116 -0.88 4.05 -5.65
N ASP A 117 -0.22 5.06 -5.11
CA ASP A 117 1.20 4.98 -4.77
C ASP A 117 1.48 3.81 -3.81
N GLY A 118 2.62 3.16 -4.03
CA GLY A 118 3.11 2.05 -3.24
C GLY A 118 3.85 2.48 -1.98
N VAL A 119 4.48 1.49 -1.33
CA VAL A 119 5.08 1.67 -0.01
C VAL A 119 6.53 2.17 -0.04
N PHE A 120 7.19 2.27 -1.20
CA PHE A 120 8.57 2.77 -1.31
C PHE A 120 8.66 4.29 -1.21
N SER A 121 8.16 4.83 -0.10
CA SER A 121 8.06 6.26 0.17
C SER A 121 8.24 6.57 1.66
N GLU A 122 8.44 7.83 2.01
CA GLU A 122 8.52 8.25 3.41
C GLU A 122 7.21 8.03 4.17
N TYR A 123 6.08 8.13 3.48
CA TYR A 123 4.73 7.85 4.00
C TYR A 123 3.88 7.21 2.92
N PHE A 124 3.01 6.30 3.31
CA PHE A 124 2.05 5.69 2.40
C PHE A 124 0.68 5.49 3.06
N HIS A 125 -0.34 5.41 2.24
CA HIS A 125 -1.73 5.32 2.66
C HIS A 125 -2.23 3.87 2.61
N VAL A 126 -2.87 3.42 3.67
CA VAL A 126 -3.58 2.13 3.74
C VAL A 126 -5.07 2.40 3.88
N ASN A 127 -5.87 1.96 2.92
CA ASN A 127 -7.33 2.02 2.99
C ASN A 127 -7.86 0.95 3.92
N ASP A 128 -9.02 1.20 4.54
CA ASP A 128 -9.72 0.24 5.41
C ASP A 128 -8.78 -0.42 6.41
N ALA A 129 -8.12 0.38 7.25
CA ALA A 129 -7.01 -0.04 8.10
C ALA A 129 -7.36 -1.25 8.98
N ASP A 130 -8.56 -1.28 9.57
CA ASP A 130 -9.01 -2.37 10.43
C ASP A 130 -9.10 -3.73 9.70
N GLY A 131 -9.32 -3.72 8.39
CA GLY A 131 -9.37 -4.93 7.55
C GLY A 131 -8.07 -5.27 6.83
N ASN A 132 -7.16 -4.29 6.70
CA ASN A 132 -5.99 -4.40 5.83
C ASN A 132 -4.64 -4.31 6.55
N LEU A 133 -4.63 -4.22 7.87
CA LEU A 133 -3.40 -4.22 8.66
C LEU A 133 -3.43 -5.36 9.68
N ALA A 134 -2.26 -5.78 10.12
CA ALA A 134 -2.11 -6.69 11.24
C ALA A 134 -1.02 -6.16 12.20
N LEU A 135 -1.27 -6.23 13.51
CA LEU A 135 -0.27 -5.85 14.51
C LEU A 135 0.96 -6.76 14.42
N LEU A 136 2.13 -6.18 14.43
CA LEU A 136 3.36 -6.93 14.62
C LEU A 136 3.48 -7.34 16.08
N PRO A 137 3.83 -8.61 16.37
CA PRO A 137 4.15 -9.04 17.71
C PRO A 137 5.36 -8.28 18.27
N ASP A 138 5.35 -8.02 19.59
CA ASP A 138 6.40 -7.24 20.27
C ASP A 138 7.79 -7.88 20.20
N ASN A 139 7.85 -9.21 19.98
CA ASN A 139 9.09 -9.99 19.89
C ASN A 139 9.70 -10.00 18.47
N ILE A 140 9.15 -9.29 17.54
CA ILE A 140 9.72 -9.11 16.19
C ILE A 140 10.42 -7.75 16.15
N ASN A 141 11.73 -7.78 15.88
CA ASN A 141 12.61 -6.60 15.76
C ASN A 141 12.92 -6.31 14.29
#